data_77064e841b703f8730cc9951ae127057
#
_entry.id   77064e841b703f8730cc9951ae127057
#
_cell.length_a   1.000
_cell.length_b   1.000
_cell.length_c   1.000
_cell.angle_alpha   90.00
_cell.angle_beta   90.00
_cell.angle_gamma   90.00
#
_symmetry.space_group_name_H-M   'P 1'
#
loop_
_entity.id
_entity.type
_entity.pdbx_description
1 polymer ?
#
loop_
_entity_poly.entity_id
_entity_poly.type
_entity_poly.pdbx_seq_one_letter_code
_entity_poly.pdbx_strand_id
1 'polypeptide(L)'
;MKFKKIVTIAMAGIMTASFLTGCGSNTESKADGADKITVAMVSDVAGINDQSYNQSAWEGLERAKKELGIEIKYLESKQDSDYATNVETLADEEVDLIIGVGSKLSDTIKEAAKN
;
A
#
# COMPACT_ATOMS: atom_id res chain seq x y z
N MET A 1 -43.14 -14.92 -34.90
CA MET A 1 -44.17 -14.35 -35.78
C MET A 1 -44.22 -12.83 -35.52
N LYS A 2 -43.92 -12.08 -36.54
CA LYS A 2 -44.32 -10.70 -36.87
C LYS A 2 -43.86 -9.59 -35.92
N PHE A 3 -42.92 -8.79 -36.34
CA PHE A 3 -42.99 -7.55 -37.17
C PHE A 3 -43.50 -6.36 -36.36
N LYS A 4 -42.89 -5.27 -36.31
CA LYS A 4 -42.41 -4.18 -37.16
C LYS A 4 -42.45 -2.93 -36.27
N LYS A 5 -41.79 -1.93 -36.40
CA LYS A 5 -41.03 -1.07 -37.31
C LYS A 5 -40.53 0.11 -36.49
N ILE A 6 -39.29 0.45 -36.61
CA ILE A 6 -38.74 1.67 -37.21
C ILE A 6 -39.70 2.90 -37.14
N VAL A 7 -39.25 3.93 -36.44
CA VAL A 7 -39.30 5.30 -36.91
C VAL A 7 -38.15 6.11 -36.32
N THR A 8 -37.28 6.49 -37.19
CA THR A 8 -36.32 7.58 -37.10
C THR A 8 -37.06 8.89 -37.14
N ILE A 9 -36.66 9.86 -36.36
CA ILE A 9 -36.65 11.28 -36.80
C ILE A 9 -35.64 12.03 -35.93
N ALA A 10 -34.71 12.60 -36.66
CA ALA A 10 -33.76 13.61 -36.23
C ALA A 10 -34.51 14.92 -35.95
N MET A 11 -34.04 15.70 -35.01
CA MET A 11 -33.82 17.11 -35.29
C MET A 11 -33.00 17.80 -34.23
N ALA A 12 -32.09 18.50 -34.73
CA ALA A 12 -31.14 19.44 -34.20
C ALA A 12 -31.77 20.48 -33.26
N GLY A 13 -31.02 20.86 -32.26
CA GLY A 13 -31.26 22.02 -31.43
C GLY A 13 -29.99 22.38 -30.67
N ILE A 14 -29.20 23.20 -31.30
CA ILE A 14 -28.07 23.93 -30.75
C ILE A 14 -28.64 24.92 -29.72
N MET A 15 -28.09 24.90 -28.48
CA MET A 15 -27.86 26.16 -27.75
C MET A 15 -26.85 25.94 -26.60
N THR A 16 -25.79 26.51 -26.85
CA THR A 16 -24.78 27.20 -26.07
C THR A 16 -25.18 27.67 -24.66
N ALA A 17 -24.18 27.66 -23.88
CA ALA A 17 -23.80 28.60 -22.82
C ALA A 17 -23.82 28.02 -21.42
N SER A 18 -22.62 27.83 -20.94
CA SER A 18 -21.97 28.71 -19.95
C SER A 18 -22.02 28.28 -18.52
N PHE A 19 -20.78 28.01 -18.05
CA PHE A 19 -20.21 28.46 -16.77
C PHE A 19 -20.92 27.98 -15.50
N LEU A 20 -20.24 27.32 -14.66
CA LEU A 20 -19.30 27.77 -13.67
C LEU A 20 -18.96 26.64 -12.71
N THR A 21 -17.71 26.37 -12.63
CA THR A 21 -16.96 26.15 -11.39
C THR A 21 -17.74 25.57 -10.21
N GLY A 22 -17.52 24.33 -10.02
CA GLY A 22 -17.72 23.67 -8.76
C GLY A 22 -16.51 22.81 -8.49
N CYS A 23 -15.44 23.39 -7.97
CA CYS A 23 -14.40 22.64 -7.30
C CYS A 23 -15.03 21.99 -6.08
N GLY A 24 -15.20 20.71 -6.16
CA GLY A 24 -15.67 19.86 -5.09
C GLY A 24 -15.45 18.43 -5.51
N SER A 25 -14.23 18.14 -5.99
CA SER A 25 -13.85 16.77 -6.31
C SER A 25 -13.44 16.07 -5.04
N ASN A 26 -14.39 15.45 -4.39
CA ASN A 26 -14.13 14.23 -3.68
C ASN A 26 -13.85 13.18 -4.76
N THR A 27 -12.61 13.16 -5.24
CA THR A 27 -12.14 12.07 -6.08
C THR A 27 -11.82 10.92 -5.14
N GLU A 28 -12.80 10.12 -4.82
CA GLU A 28 -12.57 8.73 -4.48
C GLU A 28 -12.00 8.09 -5.74
N SER A 29 -10.68 8.12 -5.86
CA SER A 29 -9.97 7.27 -6.80
C SER A 29 -10.15 5.84 -6.33
N LYS A 30 -11.16 5.17 -6.84
CA LYS A 30 -11.15 3.71 -6.95
C LYS A 30 -10.06 3.37 -7.95
N ALA A 31 -8.85 3.17 -7.48
CA ALA A 31 -7.83 2.42 -8.18
C ALA A 31 -8.20 0.94 -8.07
N ASP A 32 -9.13 0.50 -8.91
CA ASP A 32 -9.36 -0.90 -9.16
C ASP A 32 -8.18 -1.41 -10.00
N GLY A 33 -7.36 -2.30 -9.44
CA GLY A 33 -6.40 -3.11 -10.18
C GLY A 33 -4.94 -2.68 -10.19
N ALA A 34 -4.50 -1.72 -9.38
CA ALA A 34 -3.08 -1.53 -9.11
C ALA A 34 -2.67 -2.48 -7.99
N ASP A 35 -1.62 -3.28 -8.20
CA ASP A 35 -1.02 -4.08 -7.15
C ASP A 35 -0.69 -3.16 -5.97
N LYS A 36 -1.24 -3.46 -4.81
CA LYS A 36 -1.01 -2.65 -3.62
C LYS A 36 0.42 -2.82 -3.16
N ILE A 37 1.09 -1.72 -2.90
CA ILE A 37 2.42 -1.73 -2.31
C ILE A 37 2.33 -2.40 -0.93
N THR A 38 3.16 -3.40 -0.71
CA THR A 38 3.30 -4.10 0.57
C THR A 38 4.59 -3.69 1.25
N VAL A 39 4.49 -3.13 2.43
CA VAL A 39 5.63 -2.75 3.27
C VAL A 39 5.69 -3.66 4.49
N ALA A 40 6.83 -4.26 4.71
CA ALA A 40 7.03 -5.14 5.84
C ALA A 40 8.10 -4.61 6.81
N MET A 41 7.94 -4.89 8.09
CA MET A 41 8.88 -4.53 9.13
C MET A 41 9.41 -5.79 9.83
N VAL A 42 10.71 -5.83 10.07
CA VAL A 42 11.34 -6.77 10.99
C VAL A 42 11.76 -6.01 12.23
N SER A 43 11.22 -6.41 13.38
CA SER A 43 11.62 -5.86 14.67
C SER A 43 12.80 -6.64 15.26
N ASP A 44 13.59 -5.97 16.08
CA ASP A 44 14.55 -6.67 16.93
C ASP A 44 13.82 -7.43 18.08
N VAL A 45 14.61 -7.98 19.00
CA VAL A 45 14.11 -8.82 20.10
C VAL A 45 13.21 -8.07 21.11
N ALA A 46 13.16 -6.76 21.05
CA ALA A 46 12.27 -5.97 21.92
C ALA A 46 10.80 -6.01 21.46
N GLY A 47 10.55 -6.31 20.16
CA GLY A 47 9.21 -6.43 19.60
C GLY A 47 8.50 -5.08 19.42
N ILE A 48 7.32 -5.12 18.77
CA ILE A 48 6.58 -3.90 18.43
C ILE A 48 5.93 -3.16 19.62
N ASN A 49 5.91 -3.75 20.79
CA ASN A 49 5.35 -3.14 22.02
C ASN A 49 6.45 -2.64 22.96
N ASP A 50 7.61 -2.29 22.44
CA ASP A 50 8.79 -1.89 23.20
C ASP A 50 8.71 -0.49 23.81
N GLN A 51 7.63 0.26 23.54
CA GLN A 51 7.44 1.66 23.91
C GLN A 51 8.60 2.57 23.41
N SER A 52 9.23 2.19 22.32
CA SER A 52 10.41 2.82 21.78
C SER A 52 10.42 2.79 20.24
N TYR A 53 11.55 2.40 19.65
CA TYR A 53 11.77 2.46 18.19
C TYR A 53 10.86 1.54 17.39
N ASN A 54 10.69 0.28 17.83
CA ASN A 54 9.86 -0.69 17.12
C ASN A 54 8.40 -0.25 17.10
N GLN A 55 7.87 0.14 18.27
CA GLN A 55 6.50 0.64 18.36
C GLN A 55 6.29 1.88 17.51
N SER A 56 7.20 2.86 17.59
CA SER A 56 7.08 4.10 16.82
C SER A 56 7.12 3.84 15.32
N ALA A 57 7.96 2.92 14.86
CA ALA A 57 8.03 2.51 13.45
C ALA A 57 6.74 1.83 13.00
N TRP A 58 6.21 0.92 13.82
CA TRP A 58 4.97 0.23 13.52
C TRP A 58 3.76 1.21 13.45
N GLU A 59 3.62 2.11 14.41
CA GLU A 59 2.60 3.16 14.39
C GLU A 59 2.71 4.05 13.13
N GLY A 60 3.94 4.31 12.67
CA GLY A 60 4.18 4.99 11.40
C GLY A 60 3.66 4.22 10.19
N LEU A 61 3.85 2.90 10.17
CA LEU A 61 3.30 2.02 9.13
C LEU A 61 1.78 1.94 9.17
N GLU A 62 1.17 1.85 10.36
CA GLU A 62 -0.28 1.87 10.50
C GLU A 62 -0.88 3.19 9.97
N ARG A 63 -0.21 4.29 10.20
CA ARG A 63 -0.60 5.58 9.63
C ARG A 63 -0.46 5.59 8.11
N ALA A 64 0.66 5.09 7.58
CA ALA A 64 0.87 4.98 6.13
C ALA A 64 -0.20 4.09 5.46
N LYS A 65 -0.55 2.96 6.08
CA LYS A 65 -1.65 2.12 5.62
C LYS A 65 -2.97 2.89 5.52
N LYS A 66 -3.28 3.68 6.56
CA LYS A 66 -4.52 4.47 6.61
C LYS A 66 -4.53 5.62 5.60
N GLU A 67 -3.41 6.30 5.42
CA GLU A 67 -3.33 7.51 4.59
C GLU A 67 -3.04 7.19 3.12
N LEU A 68 -2.26 6.15 2.83
CA LEU A 68 -1.77 5.81 1.50
C LEU A 68 -2.40 4.53 0.93
N GLY A 69 -3.13 3.76 1.74
CA GLY A 69 -3.77 2.53 1.29
C GLY A 69 -2.82 1.37 1.02
N ILE A 70 -1.58 1.42 1.55
CA ILE A 70 -0.61 0.33 1.43
C ILE A 70 -0.99 -0.87 2.30
N GLU A 71 -0.48 -2.04 1.95
CA GLU A 71 -0.52 -3.21 2.84
C GLU A 71 0.71 -3.20 3.77
N ILE A 72 0.52 -3.65 5.00
CA ILE A 72 1.62 -3.71 5.97
C ILE A 72 1.69 -5.08 6.63
N LYS A 73 2.92 -5.54 6.92
CA LYS A 73 3.22 -6.76 7.65
C LYS A 73 4.32 -6.50 8.66
N TYR A 74 4.46 -7.38 9.66
CA TYR A 74 5.66 -7.41 10.45
C TYR A 74 6.04 -8.83 10.87
N LEU A 75 7.33 -9.04 11.08
CA LEU A 75 7.87 -10.22 11.74
C LEU A 75 8.68 -9.78 12.95
N GLU A 76 8.41 -10.40 14.07
CA GLU A 76 9.06 -10.13 15.34
C GLU A 76 10.16 -11.15 15.59
N SER A 77 11.37 -10.68 15.86
CA SER A 77 12.49 -11.56 16.18
C SER A 77 12.51 -11.86 17.67
N LYS A 78 12.68 -13.11 18.04
CA LYS A 78 12.79 -13.54 19.45
C LYS A 78 14.24 -13.63 19.91
N GLN A 79 15.16 -13.76 18.97
CA GLN A 79 16.60 -13.85 19.18
C GLN A 79 17.33 -13.30 17.94
N ASP A 80 18.60 -12.96 18.10
CA ASP A 80 19.40 -12.37 17.03
C ASP A 80 19.53 -13.28 15.79
N SER A 81 19.50 -14.61 15.97
CA SER A 81 19.53 -15.56 14.86
C SER A 81 18.29 -15.54 13.96
N ASP A 82 17.19 -14.93 14.42
CA ASP A 82 15.95 -14.87 13.64
C ASP A 82 16.00 -13.76 12.61
N TYR A 83 16.92 -12.80 12.73
CA TYR A 83 16.94 -11.61 11.85
C TYR A 83 17.07 -11.98 10.37
N ALA A 84 18.06 -12.85 10.03
CA ALA A 84 18.26 -13.25 8.65
C ALA A 84 17.05 -14.01 8.10
N THR A 85 16.55 -14.99 8.83
CA THR A 85 15.39 -15.78 8.43
C THR A 85 14.14 -14.92 8.24
N ASN A 86 13.91 -13.95 9.13
CA ASN A 86 12.76 -13.06 9.00
C ASN A 86 12.87 -12.15 7.77
N VAL A 87 14.05 -11.62 7.47
CA VAL A 87 14.29 -10.80 6.29
C VAL A 87 14.13 -11.64 5.01
N GLU A 88 14.73 -12.84 4.96
CA GLU A 88 14.61 -13.77 3.85
C GLU A 88 13.14 -14.17 3.61
N THR A 89 12.41 -14.48 4.67
CA THR A 89 10.98 -14.81 4.57
C THR A 89 10.18 -13.70 3.89
N LEU A 90 10.41 -12.45 4.27
CA LEU A 90 9.72 -11.32 3.65
C LEU A 90 10.17 -11.05 2.21
N ALA A 91 11.44 -11.30 1.90
CA ALA A 91 11.94 -11.22 0.53
C ALA A 91 11.32 -12.31 -0.37
N ASP A 92 11.19 -13.54 0.13
CA ASP A 92 10.52 -14.65 -0.56
C ASP A 92 9.02 -14.40 -0.76
N GLU A 93 8.40 -13.61 0.11
CA GLU A 93 7.01 -13.15 -0.04
C GLU A 93 6.85 -11.99 -1.03
N GLU A 94 7.94 -11.57 -1.67
CA GLU A 94 7.98 -10.51 -2.69
C GLU A 94 7.36 -9.18 -2.20
N VAL A 95 7.59 -8.81 -0.93
CA VAL A 95 7.16 -7.50 -0.43
C VAL A 95 7.97 -6.38 -1.08
N ASP A 96 7.35 -5.24 -1.35
CA ASP A 96 7.98 -4.14 -2.07
C ASP A 96 9.05 -3.41 -1.26
N LEU A 97 8.92 -3.40 0.07
CA LEU A 97 9.86 -2.74 0.98
C LEU A 97 9.98 -3.49 2.30
N ILE A 98 11.21 -3.75 2.73
CA ILE A 98 11.52 -4.31 4.04
C ILE A 98 12.23 -3.26 4.89
N ILE A 99 11.69 -3.01 6.08
CA ILE A 99 12.24 -2.09 7.08
C ILE A 99 12.74 -2.91 8.27
N GLY A 100 14.04 -2.89 8.52
CA GLY A 100 14.64 -3.46 9.73
C GLY A 100 14.76 -2.39 10.82
N VAL A 101 14.19 -2.64 12.00
CA VAL A 101 14.27 -1.74 13.14
C VAL A 101 15.18 -2.33 14.21
N GLY A 102 16.22 -1.58 14.55
CA GLY A 102 17.25 -1.99 15.48
C GLY A 102 18.63 -2.07 14.83
N SER A 103 19.66 -1.62 15.56
CA SER A 103 21.04 -1.52 15.02
C SER A 103 21.61 -2.87 14.58
N LYS A 104 21.23 -3.96 15.23
CA LYS A 104 21.67 -5.31 14.89
C LYS A 104 21.12 -5.82 13.55
N LEU A 105 20.00 -5.29 13.07
CA LEU A 105 19.44 -5.63 11.77
C LEU A 105 20.17 -4.97 10.59
N SER A 106 21.00 -3.95 10.85
CA SER A 106 21.68 -3.19 9.79
C SER A 106 22.50 -4.08 8.86
N ASP A 107 23.28 -5.00 9.39
CA ASP A 107 24.14 -5.85 8.57
C ASP A 107 23.33 -6.93 7.84
N THR A 108 22.28 -7.44 8.47
CA THR A 108 21.33 -8.38 7.84
C THR A 108 20.63 -7.74 6.64
N ILE A 109 20.12 -6.52 6.79
CA ILE A 109 19.47 -5.80 5.69
C ILE A 109 20.47 -5.49 4.56
N LYS A 110 21.69 -5.07 4.89
CA LYS A 110 22.74 -4.84 3.87
C LYS A 110 23.11 -6.10 3.10
N GLU A 111 23.13 -7.25 3.77
CA GLU A 111 23.45 -8.52 3.09
C GLU A 111 22.29 -8.94 2.19
N ALA A 112 21.07 -8.89 2.67
CA ALA A 112 19.88 -9.20 1.87
C ALA A 112 19.74 -8.31 0.63
N ALA A 113 20.10 -7.04 0.73
CA ALA A 113 20.03 -6.08 -0.38
C ALA A 113 21.04 -6.31 -1.52
N LYS A 114 21.96 -7.30 -1.37
CA LYS A 114 22.94 -7.66 -2.43
C LYS A 114 22.42 -8.75 -3.36
N ASN A 115 21.39 -9.46 -2.95
CA ASN A 115 20.79 -10.58 -3.69
C ASN A 115 19.51 -10.13 -4.41
#